data_ad839d4bbb433dcb180af2169e32aaf6
#
_entry.id   ad839d4bbb433dcb180af2169e32aaf6
#
_cell.length_a   1.000
_cell.length_b   1.000
_cell.length_c   1.000
_cell.angle_alpha   90.00
_cell.angle_beta   90.00
_cell.angle_gamma   90.00
#
_symmetry.space_group_name_H-M   'P 1'
#
loop_
_entity.id
_entity.type
_entity.pdbx_description
1 polymer ?
#
loop_
_entity_poly.entity_id
_entity_poly.type
_entity_poly.pdbx_seq_one_letter_code
_entity_poly.pdbx_strand_id
1 'polypeptide(L)' 'MTRAEKAIEKASKQARELEKKYNAPVVWMGGNKFIVVKDGKEIEVEV' A
#
# COMPACT_ATOMS: atom_id res chain seq x y z
N MET A 1 -3.42 4.34 -22.05
CA MET A 1 -3.20 3.79 -20.69
C MET A 1 -3.70 2.37 -20.61
N THR A 2 -2.91 1.51 -20.00
CA THR A 2 -3.29 0.12 -19.78
C THR A 2 -3.92 -0.02 -18.40
N ARG A 3 -4.62 -1.15 -18.18
CA ARG A 3 -5.19 -1.44 -16.87
C ARG A 3 -4.12 -1.54 -15.79
N ALA A 4 -2.95 -2.04 -16.17
CA ALA A 4 -1.82 -2.18 -15.25
C ALA A 4 -1.35 -0.81 -14.73
N GLU A 5 -1.27 0.17 -15.61
CA GLU A 5 -0.86 1.52 -15.22
C GLU A 5 -1.85 2.15 -14.25
N LYS A 6 -3.15 2.00 -14.51
CA LYS A 6 -4.19 2.51 -13.61
C LYS A 6 -4.13 1.83 -12.25
N ALA A 7 -3.91 0.53 -12.26
CA ALA A 7 -3.81 -0.23 -11.01
C ALA A 7 -2.61 0.23 -10.19
N ILE A 8 -1.48 0.46 -10.83
CA ILE A 8 -0.27 0.93 -10.16
C ILE A 8 -0.47 2.33 -9.59
N GLU A 9 -1.10 3.22 -10.33
CA GLU A 9 -1.40 4.58 -9.84
C GLU A 9 -2.30 4.54 -8.62
N LYS A 10 -3.34 3.74 -8.66
CA LYS A 10 -4.27 3.60 -7.55
C LYS A 10 -3.57 3.02 -6.32
N ALA A 11 -2.76 1.99 -6.53
CA ALA A 11 -2.00 1.37 -5.45
C ALA A 11 -1.01 2.35 -4.83
N SER A 12 -0.35 3.16 -5.65
CA SER A 12 0.59 4.17 -5.19
C SER A 12 -0.08 5.20 -4.29
N LYS A 13 -1.27 5.67 -4.66
CA LYS A 13 -2.04 6.61 -3.84
C LYS A 13 -2.43 5.99 -2.52
N GLN A 14 -2.93 4.77 -2.55
CA GLN A 14 -3.33 4.06 -1.32
C GLN A 14 -2.14 3.84 -0.41
N ALA A 15 -1.01 3.44 -0.98
CA ALA A 15 0.20 3.23 -0.19
C ALA A 15 0.64 4.52 0.51
N ARG A 16 0.60 5.65 -0.18
CA ARG A 16 0.96 6.94 0.42
C ARG A 16 0.04 7.32 1.57
N GLU A 17 -1.26 7.09 1.41
CA GLU A 17 -2.23 7.37 2.47
C GLU A 17 -1.96 6.49 3.69
N LEU A 18 -1.67 5.22 3.47
CA LEU A 18 -1.34 4.30 4.55
C LEU A 18 -0.03 4.68 5.24
N GLU A 19 0.97 5.12 4.49
CA GLU A 19 2.22 5.60 5.06
C GLU A 19 2.00 6.76 6.01
N LYS A 20 1.16 7.70 5.61
CA LYS A 20 0.81 8.85 6.45
C LYS A 20 0.02 8.42 7.67
N LYS A 21 -0.93 7.53 7.47
CA LYS A 21 -1.81 7.07 8.55
C LYS A 21 -1.03 6.31 9.63
N TYR A 22 -0.14 5.44 9.22
CA TYR A 22 0.62 4.62 10.16
C TYR A 22 2.01 5.18 10.47
N ASN A 23 2.43 6.18 9.72
CA ASN A 23 3.77 6.77 9.83
C ASN A 23 4.84 5.68 9.72
N ALA A 24 4.71 4.82 8.73
CA ALA A 24 5.57 3.66 8.54
C ALA A 24 5.62 3.24 7.07
N PRO A 25 6.68 2.55 6.63
CA PRO A 25 6.77 2.08 5.25
C PRO A 25 5.64 1.12 4.91
N VAL A 26 5.17 1.18 3.67
CA VAL A 26 4.09 0.34 3.18
C VAL A 26 4.54 -0.38 1.90
N VAL A 27 4.25 -1.66 1.82
CA VAL A 27 4.56 -2.49 0.66
C VAL A 27 3.26 -2.96 0.03
N TRP A 28 3.14 -2.80 -1.28
CA TRP A 28 1.97 -3.28 -2.01
C TRP A 28 2.15 -4.76 -2.36
N MET A 29 1.18 -5.55 -1.93
CA MET A 29 1.19 -7.00 -2.18
C MET A 29 0.45 -7.41 -3.46
N GLY A 30 -0.15 -6.45 -4.14
CA GLY A 30 -0.98 -6.70 -5.29
C GLY A 30 -2.46 -6.57 -4.94
N GLY A 31 -3.29 -6.22 -5.93
CA GLY A 31 -4.71 -6.02 -5.71
C GLY A 31 -4.98 -4.96 -4.65
N ASN A 32 -5.74 -5.31 -3.64
CA ASN A 32 -6.12 -4.39 -2.56
C ASN A 32 -5.37 -4.63 -1.26
N LYS A 33 -4.31 -5.42 -1.30
CA LYS A 33 -3.57 -5.79 -0.09
C LYS A 33 -2.25 -5.04 0.03
N PHE A 34 -2.00 -4.54 1.23
CA PHE A 34 -0.78 -3.81 1.56
C PHE A 34 -0.22 -4.34 2.87
N ILE A 35 1.09 -4.22 3.02
CA ILE A 35 1.76 -4.57 4.27
C ILE A 35 2.40 -3.30 4.83
N VAL A 36 2.05 -2.95 6.05
CA VAL A 36 2.67 -1.84 6.78
C VAL A 36 3.72 -2.43 7.71
N VAL A 37 4.96 -1.99 7.56
CA VAL A 37 6.05 -2.45 8.41
C VAL A 37 6.29 -1.41 9.50
N LYS A 38 5.92 -1.73 10.71
CA LYS A 38 6.04 -0.82 11.84
C LYS A 38 6.59 -1.55 13.06
N ASP A 39 7.63 -0.98 13.67
CA ASP A 39 8.26 -1.54 14.87
C ASP A 39 8.69 -3.00 14.71
N GLY A 40 9.18 -3.35 13.52
CA GLY A 40 9.59 -4.71 13.22
C GLY A 40 8.44 -5.68 13.00
N LYS A 41 7.22 -5.17 12.93
CA LYS A 41 6.03 -5.99 12.70
C LYS A 41 5.42 -5.69 11.33
N GLU A 42 4.86 -6.72 10.73
CA GLU A 42 4.15 -6.58 9.46
C GLU A 42 2.65 -6.59 9.73
N ILE A 43 1.98 -5.51 9.32
CA ILE A 43 0.53 -5.37 9.48
C ILE A 43 -0.11 -5.48 8.10
N GLU A 44 -0.95 -6.48 7.91
CA GLU A 44 -1.67 -6.65 6.66
C GLU A 44 -2.91 -5.76 6.63
N VAL A 45 -3.01 -4.93 5.60
CA VAL A 45 -4.14 -4.02 5.41
C VAL A 45 -4.79 -4.31 4.08
N GLU A 46 -6.10 -4.44 4.09
CA GLU A 46 -6.89 -4.61 2.86
C GLU A 46 -7.80 -3.40 2.68
N VAL A 47 -7.71 -2.79 1.51
CA VAL A 47 -8.51 -1.60 1.19
C VAL A 47 -9.64 -1.87 0.19
#